data_88338ef8e5b644aeb3ac780a2a4af610
#
_entry.id   88338ef8e5b644aeb3ac780a2a4af610
#
_cell.length_a   1.000
_cell.length_b   1.000
_cell.length_c   1.000
_cell.angle_alpha   90.00
_cell.angle_beta   90.00
_cell.angle_gamma   90.00
#
_symmetry.space_group_name_H-M   'P 1'
#
loop_
_entity.id
_entity.type
_entity.pdbx_description
1 polymer ?
#
loop_
_entity_poly.entity_id
_entity_poly.type
_entity_poly.pdbx_seq_one_letter_code
_entity_poly.pdbx_strand_id
1 'polypeptide(L)'
;YHIKTRESGFEIKMLPTWRPDKAMAVEVPADFRSYVEKLAEVSGVIISNFDDMIAALRKRHDFFAEQGCRLSDHGIEEFYAEDYTDAEIKAIFNKVYGGAELTKEEILKFKSAMLVIFGEMDWEKGWTQQFHYGAIRNNNTKMFKLLGADTGFDSIGEFTTAKAMAKFLDRLNTNGKLTKTILYNLNPCANEVIATMLGNFQDGSIPGKIQFGSGWWFLDQKDGMEKQ
;
A
#
# COMPACT_ATOMS: atom_id res chain seq x y z
N TYR A 1 -19.32 -4.06 -7.37
CA TYR A 1 -19.70 -3.49 -8.68
C TYR A 1 -19.18 -4.33 -9.85
N HIS A 2 -17.90 -4.76 -9.86
CA HIS A 2 -17.31 -5.55 -10.95
C HIS A 2 -18.04 -6.88 -11.23
N ILE A 3 -18.56 -7.56 -10.19
CA ILE A 3 -19.37 -8.79 -10.35
C ILE A 3 -20.67 -8.48 -11.10
N LYS A 4 -21.39 -7.44 -10.65
CA LYS A 4 -22.62 -7.00 -11.28
C LYS A 4 -22.43 -6.57 -12.75
N THR A 5 -21.31 -5.92 -13.05
CA THR A 5 -20.97 -5.50 -14.42
C THR A 5 -20.75 -6.72 -15.33
N ARG A 6 -20.08 -7.78 -14.85
CA ARG A 6 -19.92 -9.03 -15.61
C ARG A 6 -21.27 -9.73 -15.88
N GLU A 7 -22.13 -9.77 -14.88
CA GLU A 7 -23.45 -10.42 -14.96
C GLU A 7 -24.43 -9.66 -15.89
N SER A 8 -24.21 -8.36 -16.07
CA SER A 8 -25.05 -7.53 -16.97
C SER A 8 -24.76 -7.69 -18.46
N GLY A 9 -23.71 -8.44 -18.83
CA GLY A 9 -23.26 -8.56 -20.22
C GLY A 9 -22.58 -7.29 -20.77
N PHE A 10 -22.14 -6.38 -19.89
CA PHE A 10 -21.43 -5.16 -20.28
C PHE A 10 -20.07 -5.51 -20.88
N GLU A 11 -19.75 -4.96 -22.05
CA GLU A 11 -18.57 -5.34 -22.84
C GLU A 11 -17.24 -4.97 -22.19
N ILE A 12 -17.19 -3.83 -21.47
CA ILE A 12 -15.99 -3.36 -20.81
C ILE A 12 -15.76 -4.17 -19.55
N LYS A 13 -14.58 -4.75 -19.42
CA LYS A 13 -14.17 -5.49 -18.22
C LYS A 13 -13.88 -4.52 -17.08
N MET A 14 -14.66 -4.61 -16.00
CA MET A 14 -14.39 -3.95 -14.73
C MET A 14 -13.80 -4.97 -13.77
N LEU A 15 -12.53 -4.83 -13.43
CA LEU A 15 -11.81 -5.75 -12.54
C LEU A 15 -11.46 -5.03 -11.22
N PRO A 16 -11.36 -5.78 -10.11
CA PRO A 16 -10.99 -5.19 -8.83
C PRO A 16 -9.50 -4.88 -8.75
N THR A 17 -9.16 -3.94 -7.90
CA THR A 17 -7.79 -3.67 -7.41
C THR A 17 -7.73 -4.02 -5.94
N TRP A 18 -6.66 -4.70 -5.50
CA TRP A 18 -6.47 -5.03 -4.11
C TRP A 18 -5.77 -3.90 -3.34
N ARG A 19 -6.43 -3.36 -2.33
CA ARG A 19 -5.90 -2.25 -1.53
C ARG A 19 -5.95 -2.58 -0.04
N PRO A 20 -4.88 -3.18 0.51
CA PRO A 20 -4.85 -3.70 1.88
C PRO A 20 -4.40 -2.69 2.94
N ASP A 21 -4.22 -1.42 2.65
CA ASP A 21 -3.57 -0.42 3.51
C ASP A 21 -4.15 -0.35 4.94
N LYS A 22 -5.45 -0.61 5.09
CA LYS A 22 -6.07 -0.65 6.43
C LYS A 22 -5.50 -1.74 7.33
N ALA A 23 -4.90 -2.79 6.76
CA ALA A 23 -4.25 -3.84 7.54
C ALA A 23 -2.94 -3.40 8.18
N MET A 24 -2.38 -2.26 7.79
CA MET A 24 -1.19 -1.66 8.42
C MET A 24 -1.48 -0.34 9.15
N ALA A 25 -2.74 0.10 9.20
CA ALA A 25 -3.16 1.33 9.87
C ALA A 25 -3.34 1.09 11.38
N VAL A 26 -2.22 1.07 12.10
CA VAL A 26 -2.14 0.68 13.54
C VAL A 26 -2.06 1.86 14.49
N GLU A 27 -2.21 3.09 13.99
CA GLU A 27 -2.12 4.32 14.79
C GLU A 27 -3.23 4.46 15.82
N VAL A 28 -4.41 3.92 15.51
CA VAL A 28 -5.60 3.95 16.38
C VAL A 28 -6.04 2.52 16.66
N PRO A 29 -5.76 1.98 17.86
CA PRO A 29 -6.04 0.57 18.19
C PRO A 29 -7.50 0.14 17.97
N ALA A 30 -8.47 1.02 18.27
CA ALA A 30 -9.88 0.72 18.08
C ALA A 30 -10.25 0.53 16.61
N ASP A 31 -9.73 1.37 15.72
CA ASP A 31 -9.96 1.31 14.27
C ASP A 31 -9.31 0.07 13.68
N PHE A 32 -8.07 -0.22 14.10
CA PHE A 32 -7.35 -1.42 13.69
C PHE A 32 -8.09 -2.69 14.11
N ARG A 33 -8.57 -2.76 15.36
CA ARG A 33 -9.36 -3.90 15.83
C ARG A 33 -10.63 -4.08 15.00
N SER A 34 -11.39 -3.01 14.75
CA SER A 34 -12.60 -3.06 13.93
C SER A 34 -12.31 -3.57 12.52
N TYR A 35 -11.17 -3.18 11.95
CA TYR A 35 -10.73 -3.70 10.66
C TYR A 35 -10.41 -5.20 10.72
N VAL A 36 -9.67 -5.66 11.75
CA VAL A 36 -9.31 -7.09 11.91
C VAL A 36 -10.55 -7.95 12.12
N GLU A 37 -11.51 -7.49 12.91
CA GLU A 37 -12.81 -8.16 13.10
C GLU A 37 -13.58 -8.28 11.77
N LYS A 38 -13.61 -7.21 10.98
CA LYS A 38 -14.23 -7.24 9.67
C LYS A 38 -13.49 -8.16 8.68
N LEU A 39 -12.16 -8.19 8.75
CA LEU A 39 -11.35 -9.11 7.95
C LEU A 39 -11.66 -10.57 8.33
N ALA A 40 -11.77 -10.88 9.61
CA ALA A 40 -12.16 -12.21 10.11
C ALA A 40 -13.53 -12.63 9.55
N GLU A 41 -14.53 -11.75 9.64
CA GLU A 41 -15.88 -11.99 9.11
C GLU A 41 -15.85 -12.31 7.61
N VAL A 42 -15.22 -11.45 6.78
CA VAL A 42 -15.25 -11.60 5.32
C VAL A 42 -14.34 -12.69 4.79
N SER A 43 -13.32 -13.10 5.54
CA SER A 43 -12.43 -14.19 5.19
C SER A 43 -12.92 -15.54 5.73
N GLY A 44 -13.76 -15.53 6.79
CA GLY A 44 -14.15 -16.72 7.53
C GLY A 44 -12.96 -17.36 8.27
N VAL A 45 -11.97 -16.56 8.66
CA VAL A 45 -10.80 -16.99 9.45
C VAL A 45 -10.93 -16.39 10.84
N ILE A 46 -10.79 -17.21 11.87
CA ILE A 46 -10.70 -16.71 13.25
C ILE A 46 -9.32 -16.12 13.44
N ILE A 47 -9.23 -14.82 13.75
CA ILE A 47 -7.97 -14.11 13.92
C ILE A 47 -7.69 -13.94 15.41
N SER A 48 -6.73 -14.69 15.92
CA SER A 48 -6.28 -14.64 17.31
C SER A 48 -4.86 -14.12 17.49
N ASN A 49 -4.08 -14.11 16.40
CA ASN A 49 -2.68 -13.72 16.36
C ASN A 49 -2.31 -13.16 14.98
N PHE A 50 -1.07 -12.70 14.82
CA PHE A 50 -0.57 -12.13 13.58
C PHE A 50 -0.62 -13.13 12.41
N ASP A 51 -0.24 -14.37 12.64
CA ASP A 51 -0.21 -15.39 11.58
C ASP A 51 -1.61 -15.67 11.03
N ASP A 52 -2.64 -15.68 11.90
CA ASP A 52 -4.03 -15.79 11.49
C ASP A 52 -4.48 -14.59 10.65
N MET A 53 -4.04 -13.36 11.01
CA MET A 53 -4.33 -12.17 10.21
C MET A 53 -3.72 -12.28 8.81
N ILE A 54 -2.48 -12.74 8.70
CA ILE A 54 -1.84 -12.96 7.40
C ILE A 54 -2.56 -14.05 6.60
N ALA A 55 -2.99 -15.14 7.23
CA ALA A 55 -3.80 -16.18 6.58
C ALA A 55 -5.13 -15.62 6.05
N ALA A 56 -5.79 -14.77 6.82
CA ALA A 56 -7.01 -14.09 6.40
C ALA A 56 -6.80 -13.15 5.21
N LEU A 57 -5.71 -12.37 5.22
CA LEU A 57 -5.32 -11.50 4.11
C LEU A 57 -5.01 -12.32 2.84
N ARG A 58 -4.27 -13.42 2.94
CA ARG A 58 -3.98 -14.33 1.83
C ARG A 58 -5.27 -14.89 1.23
N LYS A 59 -6.21 -15.32 2.05
CA LYS A 59 -7.51 -15.80 1.58
C LYS A 59 -8.31 -14.72 0.84
N ARG A 60 -8.23 -13.45 1.28
CA ARG A 60 -8.84 -12.33 0.56
C ARG A 60 -8.09 -12.02 -0.74
N HIS A 61 -6.77 -12.09 -0.74
CA HIS A 61 -5.95 -11.91 -1.93
C HIS A 61 -6.27 -12.97 -3.00
N ASP A 62 -6.42 -14.24 -2.61
CA ASP A 62 -6.86 -15.33 -3.48
C ASP A 62 -8.25 -15.05 -4.08
N PHE A 63 -9.20 -14.61 -3.25
CA PHE A 63 -10.53 -14.21 -3.73
C PHE A 63 -10.44 -13.09 -4.78
N PHE A 64 -9.61 -12.07 -4.56
CA PHE A 64 -9.43 -11.00 -5.55
C PHE A 64 -8.82 -11.54 -6.85
N ALA A 65 -7.87 -12.48 -6.78
CA ALA A 65 -7.29 -13.15 -7.95
C ALA A 65 -8.35 -13.89 -8.76
N GLU A 66 -9.24 -14.64 -8.11
CA GLU A 66 -10.37 -15.32 -8.72
C GLU A 66 -11.34 -14.35 -9.41
N GLN A 67 -11.50 -13.14 -8.85
CA GLN A 67 -12.31 -12.08 -9.46
C GLN A 67 -11.61 -11.36 -10.62
N GLY A 68 -10.41 -11.76 -10.99
CA GLY A 68 -9.65 -11.20 -12.11
C GLY A 68 -8.69 -10.07 -11.74
N CYS A 69 -8.48 -9.79 -10.45
CA CYS A 69 -7.47 -8.84 -9.99
C CYS A 69 -6.06 -9.22 -10.49
N ARG A 70 -5.28 -8.21 -10.88
CA ARG A 70 -3.91 -8.39 -11.41
C ARG A 70 -2.93 -7.38 -10.83
N LEU A 71 -3.39 -6.57 -9.90
CA LEU A 71 -2.57 -5.51 -9.30
C LEU A 71 -3.05 -5.15 -7.90
N SER A 72 -2.13 -4.62 -7.10
CA SER A 72 -2.43 -3.92 -5.85
C SER A 72 -2.29 -2.41 -6.02
N ASP A 73 -2.82 -1.66 -5.08
CA ASP A 73 -2.67 -0.23 -4.97
C ASP A 73 -2.49 0.16 -3.50
N HIS A 74 -1.54 1.04 -3.24
CA HIS A 74 -1.23 1.56 -1.91
C HIS A 74 -1.26 3.09 -1.92
N GLY A 75 -1.91 3.68 -0.92
CA GLY A 75 -1.87 5.11 -0.65
C GLY A 75 -1.12 5.37 0.64
N ILE A 76 0.16 5.73 0.54
CA ILE A 76 1.05 5.94 1.67
C ILE A 76 1.60 7.37 1.68
N GLU A 77 1.92 7.92 2.85
CA GLU A 77 2.59 9.22 2.93
C GLU A 77 4.04 9.10 2.44
N GLU A 78 4.75 8.10 2.95
CA GLU A 78 6.15 7.80 2.64
C GLU A 78 6.39 6.28 2.64
N PHE A 79 7.54 5.83 2.14
CA PHE A 79 7.93 4.43 2.23
C PHE A 79 8.38 4.08 3.65
N TYR A 80 7.93 2.93 4.13
CA TYR A 80 8.30 2.36 5.42
C TYR A 80 9.32 1.24 5.21
N ALA A 81 10.49 1.32 5.83
CA ALA A 81 11.56 0.34 5.65
C ALA A 81 12.44 0.17 6.89
N GLU A 82 11.83 0.22 8.08
CA GLU A 82 12.52 -0.07 9.33
C GLU A 82 12.97 -1.54 9.39
N ASP A 83 14.01 -1.80 10.14
CA ASP A 83 14.42 -3.17 10.46
C ASP A 83 13.54 -3.73 11.56
N TYR A 84 13.17 -4.98 11.42
CA TYR A 84 12.33 -5.69 12.37
C TYR A 84 12.63 -7.18 12.38
N THR A 85 12.22 -7.85 13.43
CA THR A 85 12.16 -9.31 13.55
C THR A 85 10.71 -9.78 13.57
N ASP A 86 10.47 -11.03 13.17
CA ASP A 86 9.13 -11.63 13.23
C ASP A 86 8.55 -11.61 14.65
N ALA A 87 9.40 -11.82 15.68
CA ALA A 87 8.97 -11.78 17.07
C ALA A 87 8.48 -10.37 17.47
N GLU A 88 9.16 -9.30 17.04
CA GLU A 88 8.72 -7.93 17.28
C GLU A 88 7.36 -7.66 16.62
N ILE A 89 7.17 -8.06 15.36
CA ILE A 89 5.92 -7.83 14.64
C ILE A 89 4.74 -8.56 15.30
N LYS A 90 4.94 -9.82 15.72
CA LYS A 90 3.93 -10.57 16.47
C LYS A 90 3.59 -9.92 17.81
N ALA A 91 4.60 -9.40 18.52
CA ALA A 91 4.38 -8.69 19.78
C ALA A 91 3.63 -7.36 19.56
N ILE A 92 3.98 -6.59 18.53
CA ILE A 92 3.30 -5.35 18.15
C ILE A 92 1.84 -5.62 17.78
N PHE A 93 1.57 -6.65 16.97
CA PHE A 93 0.21 -7.05 16.65
C PHE A 93 -0.60 -7.35 17.92
N ASN A 94 -0.08 -8.19 18.80
CA ASN A 94 -0.78 -8.56 20.05
C ASN A 94 -1.06 -7.33 20.92
N LYS A 95 -0.12 -6.38 20.97
CA LYS A 95 -0.24 -5.13 21.72
C LYS A 95 -1.38 -4.25 21.18
N VAL A 96 -1.39 -3.95 19.87
CA VAL A 96 -2.42 -3.10 19.26
C VAL A 96 -3.78 -3.79 19.19
N TYR A 97 -3.81 -5.07 18.89
CA TYR A 97 -5.06 -5.85 18.87
C TYR A 97 -5.64 -6.01 20.28
N GLY A 98 -4.78 -6.05 21.30
CA GLY A 98 -5.16 -5.94 22.71
C GLY A 98 -5.73 -4.58 23.13
N GLY A 99 -5.62 -3.54 22.29
CA GLY A 99 -6.14 -2.19 22.52
C GLY A 99 -5.13 -1.22 23.10
N ALA A 100 -3.86 -1.59 23.20
CA ALA A 100 -2.80 -0.70 23.69
C ALA A 100 -2.23 0.15 22.54
N GLU A 101 -1.91 1.41 22.86
CA GLU A 101 -1.24 2.31 21.92
C GLU A 101 0.19 1.84 21.61
N LEU A 102 0.60 2.08 20.38
CA LEU A 102 1.95 1.80 19.90
C LEU A 102 2.82 3.04 19.96
N THR A 103 4.12 2.84 20.15
CA THR A 103 5.12 3.89 19.92
C THR A 103 5.29 4.17 18.41
N LYS A 104 5.85 5.31 18.06
CA LYS A 104 6.16 5.65 16.66
C LYS A 104 7.06 4.59 16.00
N GLU A 105 8.05 4.07 16.74
CA GLU A 105 8.93 3.02 16.24
C GLU A 105 8.18 1.72 15.94
N GLU A 106 7.30 1.28 16.86
CA GLU A 106 6.47 0.09 16.68
C GLU A 106 5.54 0.23 15.46
N ILE A 107 4.94 1.41 15.27
CA ILE A 107 4.10 1.71 14.10
C ILE A 107 4.91 1.57 12.81
N LEU A 108 6.09 2.18 12.74
CA LEU A 108 6.93 2.15 11.55
C LEU A 108 7.45 0.73 11.25
N LYS A 109 7.85 -0.03 12.27
CA LYS A 109 8.25 -1.45 12.12
C LYS A 109 7.10 -2.29 11.57
N PHE A 110 5.90 -2.14 12.13
CA PHE A 110 4.73 -2.89 11.68
C PHE A 110 4.36 -2.57 10.23
N LYS A 111 4.30 -1.29 9.87
CA LYS A 111 4.05 -0.85 8.49
C LYS A 111 5.12 -1.37 7.52
N SER A 112 6.39 -1.35 7.93
CA SER A 112 7.49 -1.88 7.12
C SER A 112 7.34 -3.37 6.84
N ALA A 113 6.99 -4.15 7.85
CA ALA A 113 6.72 -5.58 7.68
C ALA A 113 5.53 -5.84 6.77
N MET A 114 4.44 -5.12 6.96
CA MET A 114 3.24 -5.29 6.15
C MET A 114 3.45 -4.94 4.67
N LEU A 115 4.19 -3.88 4.35
CA LEU A 115 4.53 -3.54 2.95
C LEU A 115 5.32 -4.67 2.27
N VAL A 116 6.29 -5.26 2.99
CA VAL A 116 7.06 -6.40 2.45
C VAL A 116 6.16 -7.61 2.22
N ILE A 117 5.29 -7.94 3.17
CA ILE A 117 4.34 -9.06 3.06
C ILE A 117 3.39 -8.85 1.87
N PHE A 118 2.88 -7.64 1.66
CA PHE A 118 2.03 -7.33 0.51
C PHE A 118 2.78 -7.50 -0.80
N GLY A 119 4.00 -6.99 -0.90
CA GLY A 119 4.85 -7.17 -2.08
C GLY A 119 5.16 -8.63 -2.40
N GLU A 120 5.40 -9.45 -1.37
CA GLU A 120 5.60 -10.90 -1.54
C GLU A 120 4.31 -11.60 -2.02
N MET A 121 3.15 -11.24 -1.48
CA MET A 121 1.87 -11.78 -1.92
C MET A 121 1.58 -11.43 -3.38
N ASP A 122 1.88 -10.21 -3.81
CA ASP A 122 1.75 -9.78 -5.19
C ASP A 122 2.72 -10.53 -6.12
N TRP A 123 3.97 -10.72 -5.68
CA TRP A 123 4.95 -11.49 -6.42
C TRP A 123 4.49 -12.94 -6.64
N GLU A 124 3.96 -13.60 -5.62
CA GLU A 124 3.42 -14.97 -5.69
C GLU A 124 2.34 -15.14 -6.77
N LYS A 125 1.57 -14.09 -7.05
CA LYS A 125 0.52 -14.07 -8.09
C LYS A 125 0.98 -13.46 -9.42
N GLY A 126 2.21 -12.95 -9.50
CA GLY A 126 2.72 -12.22 -10.67
C GLY A 126 1.99 -10.89 -10.92
N TRP A 127 1.41 -10.29 -9.86
CA TRP A 127 0.71 -9.03 -9.94
C TRP A 127 1.66 -7.85 -10.04
N THR A 128 1.13 -6.69 -10.40
CA THR A 128 1.83 -5.40 -10.35
C THR A 128 1.46 -4.69 -9.05
N GLN A 129 2.44 -4.27 -8.27
CA GLN A 129 2.21 -3.39 -7.11
C GLN A 129 2.28 -1.92 -7.53
N GLN A 130 1.39 -1.09 -7.01
CA GLN A 130 1.34 0.34 -7.28
C GLN A 130 1.42 1.12 -5.98
N PHE A 131 2.22 2.19 -5.96
CA PHE A 131 2.38 3.06 -4.79
C PHE A 131 2.03 4.49 -5.16
N HIS A 132 0.91 4.98 -4.66
CA HIS A 132 0.56 6.38 -4.62
C HIS A 132 1.10 6.97 -3.32
N TYR A 133 2.12 7.82 -3.37
CA TYR A 133 2.76 8.34 -2.17
C TYR A 133 3.02 9.85 -2.25
N GLY A 134 3.24 10.47 -1.09
CA GLY A 134 3.63 11.86 -0.98
C GLY A 134 2.48 12.83 -0.70
N ALA A 135 1.29 12.36 -0.34
CA ALA A 135 0.18 13.24 0.07
C ALA A 135 0.13 13.43 1.59
N ILE A 136 0.04 14.68 2.04
CA ILE A 136 -0.36 15.01 3.40
C ILE A 136 -1.88 15.13 3.41
N ARG A 137 -2.54 14.27 4.19
CA ARG A 137 -3.99 14.15 4.20
C ARG A 137 -4.64 14.99 5.30
N ASN A 138 -5.85 15.50 5.00
CA ASN A 138 -6.73 16.13 5.98
C ASN A 138 -6.08 17.30 6.74
N ASN A 139 -5.34 18.16 6.04
CA ASN A 139 -4.57 19.27 6.64
C ASN A 139 -5.42 20.27 7.44
N ASN A 140 -6.71 20.36 7.15
CA ASN A 140 -7.63 21.25 7.85
C ASN A 140 -8.54 20.48 8.79
N THR A 141 -8.16 20.35 10.05
CA THR A 141 -8.91 19.60 11.07
C THR A 141 -10.35 20.07 11.23
N LYS A 142 -10.61 21.39 11.10
CA LYS A 142 -11.97 21.95 11.19
C LYS A 142 -12.84 21.44 10.06
N MET A 143 -12.31 21.47 8.84
CA MET A 143 -13.06 21.02 7.66
C MET A 143 -13.19 19.50 7.62
N PHE A 144 -12.17 18.77 8.06
CA PHE A 144 -12.26 17.32 8.21
C PHE A 144 -13.40 16.89 9.17
N LYS A 145 -13.55 17.59 10.30
CA LYS A 145 -14.68 17.35 11.23
C LYS A 145 -16.04 17.68 10.64
N LEU A 146 -16.10 18.64 9.73
CA LEU A 146 -17.35 19.11 9.13
C LEU A 146 -17.75 18.27 7.91
N LEU A 147 -16.80 17.93 7.04
CA LEU A 147 -17.06 17.37 5.71
C LEU A 147 -16.52 15.92 5.54
N GLY A 148 -15.63 15.47 6.42
CA GLY A 148 -14.96 14.17 6.32
C GLY A 148 -13.72 14.20 5.43
N ALA A 149 -13.21 13.00 5.12
CA ALA A 149 -12.04 12.80 4.29
C ALA A 149 -12.35 13.04 2.80
N ASP A 150 -11.30 13.23 1.99
CA ASP A 150 -11.35 13.36 0.54
C ASP A 150 -12.23 14.53 0.03
N THR A 151 -12.23 15.64 0.78
CA THR A 151 -13.05 16.81 0.49
C THR A 151 -12.23 18.05 0.09
N GLY A 152 -11.00 17.85 -0.43
CA GLY A 152 -10.16 18.92 -1.01
C GLY A 152 -9.20 19.58 -0.02
N PHE A 153 -8.91 18.96 1.13
CA PHE A 153 -8.01 19.49 2.14
C PHE A 153 -6.72 18.66 2.29
N ASP A 154 -6.25 18.09 1.20
CA ASP A 154 -4.98 17.40 1.10
C ASP A 154 -3.96 18.29 0.36
N SER A 155 -2.67 18.02 0.55
CA SER A 155 -1.61 18.73 -0.15
C SER A 155 -0.44 17.81 -0.51
N ILE A 156 0.38 18.28 -1.46
CA ILE A 156 1.67 17.66 -1.76
C ILE A 156 2.56 17.77 -0.53
N GLY A 157 3.14 16.65 -0.13
CA GLY A 157 4.06 16.57 0.99
C GLY A 157 5.53 16.62 0.57
N GLU A 158 6.38 16.96 1.52
CA GLU A 158 7.82 16.90 1.39
C GLU A 158 8.34 15.81 2.33
N PHE A 159 8.61 14.63 1.78
CA PHE A 159 9.07 13.47 2.52
C PHE A 159 10.46 13.03 2.05
N THR A 160 11.33 12.64 3.00
CA THR A 160 12.66 12.09 2.69
C THR A 160 12.53 10.59 2.36
N THR A 161 12.03 10.28 1.19
CA THR A 161 11.58 8.91 0.85
C THR A 161 12.63 8.05 0.15
N ALA A 162 13.69 8.63 -0.45
CA ALA A 162 14.64 7.90 -1.29
C ALA A 162 15.30 6.70 -0.60
N LYS A 163 15.81 6.88 0.63
CA LYS A 163 16.49 5.80 1.37
C LYS A 163 15.54 4.68 1.77
N ALA A 164 14.35 5.04 2.25
CA ALA A 164 13.35 4.05 2.64
C ALA A 164 12.82 3.27 1.44
N MET A 165 12.58 3.97 0.31
CA MET A 165 12.20 3.35 -0.95
C MET A 165 13.26 2.37 -1.46
N ALA A 166 14.52 2.80 -1.50
CA ALA A 166 15.64 1.93 -1.89
C ALA A 166 15.69 0.67 -1.03
N LYS A 167 15.62 0.83 0.30
CA LYS A 167 15.66 -0.30 1.24
C LYS A 167 14.48 -1.25 1.11
N PHE A 168 13.27 -0.73 0.85
CA PHE A 168 12.09 -1.54 0.58
C PHE A 168 12.23 -2.36 -0.70
N LEU A 169 12.57 -1.71 -1.82
CA LEU A 169 12.76 -2.37 -3.11
C LEU A 169 13.89 -3.40 -3.06
N ASP A 170 15.03 -3.04 -2.42
CA ASP A 170 16.18 -3.92 -2.26
C ASP A 170 15.85 -5.16 -1.43
N ARG A 171 15.08 -5.02 -0.36
CA ARG A 171 14.65 -6.17 0.47
C ARG A 171 13.85 -7.19 -0.35
N LEU A 172 12.91 -6.74 -1.17
CA LEU A 172 12.15 -7.61 -2.06
C LEU A 172 13.04 -8.19 -3.17
N ASN A 173 13.92 -7.36 -3.74
CA ASN A 173 14.81 -7.76 -4.84
C ASN A 173 15.84 -8.80 -4.40
N THR A 174 16.48 -8.60 -3.27
CA THR A 174 17.48 -9.53 -2.70
C THR A 174 16.87 -10.90 -2.39
N ASN A 175 15.59 -10.92 -2.01
CA ASN A 175 14.84 -12.17 -1.79
C ASN A 175 14.27 -12.78 -3.08
N GLY A 176 14.52 -12.18 -4.24
CA GLY A 176 13.97 -12.63 -5.54
C GLY A 176 12.45 -12.43 -5.66
N LYS A 177 11.87 -11.55 -4.84
CA LYS A 177 10.42 -11.33 -4.75
C LYS A 177 9.96 -9.93 -5.16
N LEU A 178 10.82 -9.15 -5.83
CA LEU A 178 10.41 -7.87 -6.39
C LEU A 178 9.59 -8.09 -7.65
N THR A 179 8.32 -7.75 -7.59
CA THR A 179 7.39 -7.82 -8.73
C THR A 179 7.40 -6.52 -9.56
N LYS A 180 6.64 -6.49 -10.64
CA LYS A 180 6.41 -5.26 -11.41
C LYS A 180 5.88 -4.16 -10.49
N THR A 181 6.48 -2.98 -10.56
CA THR A 181 6.17 -1.89 -9.63
C THR A 181 5.95 -0.58 -10.37
N ILE A 182 4.91 0.17 -9.99
CA ILE A 182 4.66 1.52 -10.50
C ILE A 182 4.68 2.48 -9.31
N LEU A 183 5.52 3.53 -9.43
CA LEU A 183 5.68 4.56 -8.40
C LEU A 183 5.01 5.85 -8.88
N TYR A 184 3.94 6.24 -8.21
CA TYR A 184 3.20 7.48 -8.48
C TYR A 184 3.66 8.55 -7.49
N ASN A 185 4.58 9.41 -7.93
CA ASN A 185 5.12 10.50 -7.13
C ASN A 185 4.25 11.75 -7.25
N LEU A 186 3.98 12.40 -6.11
CA LEU A 186 3.24 13.66 -6.08
C LEU A 186 4.12 14.90 -6.15
N ASN A 187 5.29 14.85 -5.49
CA ASN A 187 6.15 16.01 -5.40
C ASN A 187 7.09 16.09 -6.61
N PRO A 188 6.91 17.06 -7.54
CA PRO A 188 7.77 17.16 -8.72
C PRO A 188 9.25 17.34 -8.40
N CYS A 189 9.59 17.85 -7.21
CA CYS A 189 11.00 17.99 -6.79
C CYS A 189 11.70 16.64 -6.58
N ALA A 190 10.96 15.54 -6.48
CA ALA A 190 11.50 14.20 -6.32
C ALA A 190 11.52 13.40 -7.64
N ASN A 191 11.13 13.97 -8.77
CA ASN A 191 11.03 13.23 -10.04
C ASN A 191 12.38 12.62 -10.46
N GLU A 192 13.48 13.36 -10.41
CA GLU A 192 14.80 12.85 -10.75
C GLU A 192 15.31 11.83 -9.75
N VAL A 193 14.95 11.99 -8.47
CA VAL A 193 15.25 11.00 -7.41
C VAL A 193 14.60 9.67 -7.75
N ILE A 194 13.33 9.69 -8.13
CA ILE A 194 12.58 8.48 -8.50
C ILE A 194 13.11 7.89 -9.81
N ALA A 195 13.30 8.72 -10.84
CA ALA A 195 13.81 8.28 -12.14
C ALA A 195 15.14 7.53 -12.02
N THR A 196 16.05 8.02 -11.21
CA THR A 196 17.32 7.34 -10.94
C THR A 196 17.15 6.08 -10.10
N MET A 197 16.18 6.06 -9.16
CA MET A 197 15.85 4.87 -8.37
C MET A 197 15.34 3.71 -9.23
N LEU A 198 14.46 4.02 -10.20
CA LEU A 198 13.89 3.00 -11.11
C LEU A 198 14.98 2.23 -11.86
N GLY A 199 16.07 2.92 -12.27
CA GLY A 199 17.18 2.31 -13.00
C GLY A 199 17.92 1.24 -12.21
N ASN A 200 17.93 1.31 -10.88
CA ASN A 200 18.66 0.37 -10.03
C ASN A 200 18.03 -1.04 -9.98
N PHE A 201 16.76 -1.16 -10.33
CA PHE A 201 15.99 -2.40 -10.17
C PHE A 201 15.45 -2.96 -11.50
N GLN A 202 15.98 -2.50 -12.65
CA GLN A 202 15.73 -3.09 -13.96
C GLN A 202 16.66 -4.29 -14.13
N ASP A 203 16.12 -5.49 -14.15
CA ASP A 203 16.90 -6.75 -14.19
C ASP A 203 16.84 -7.47 -15.57
N GLY A 204 16.15 -6.89 -16.54
CA GLY A 204 15.98 -7.45 -17.86
C GLY A 204 14.97 -8.60 -17.97
N SER A 205 14.39 -9.06 -16.86
CA SER A 205 13.39 -10.12 -16.86
C SER A 205 12.07 -9.69 -17.51
N ILE A 206 11.69 -8.44 -17.31
CA ILE A 206 10.48 -7.82 -17.86
C ILE A 206 10.83 -6.40 -18.29
N PRO A 207 10.57 -5.98 -19.56
CA PRO A 207 10.73 -4.60 -19.97
C PRO A 207 9.91 -3.64 -19.09
N GLY A 208 10.58 -2.62 -18.53
CA GLY A 208 9.93 -1.66 -17.64
C GLY A 208 9.39 -2.30 -16.35
N LYS A 209 10.14 -3.21 -15.73
CA LYS A 209 9.77 -3.87 -14.47
C LYS A 209 9.39 -2.88 -13.38
N ILE A 210 10.16 -1.81 -13.24
CA ILE A 210 9.85 -0.69 -12.35
C ILE A 210 9.56 0.53 -13.22
N GLN A 211 8.42 1.18 -13.02
CA GLN A 211 7.94 2.28 -13.84
C GLN A 211 7.60 3.51 -13.00
N PHE A 212 7.72 4.67 -13.63
CA PHE A 212 7.23 5.93 -13.12
C PHE A 212 5.75 6.06 -13.50
N GLY A 213 4.90 6.34 -12.53
CA GLY A 213 3.48 6.63 -12.75
C GLY A 213 3.23 8.14 -12.87
N SER A 214 2.03 8.51 -13.31
CA SER A 214 1.61 9.90 -13.38
C SER A 214 1.44 10.54 -11.99
N GLY A 215 1.41 11.88 -11.93
CA GLY A 215 1.35 12.64 -10.68
C GLY A 215 -0.01 12.73 -10.00
N TRP A 216 -0.96 11.90 -10.31
CA TRP A 216 -2.33 11.86 -9.84
C TRP A 216 -3.10 13.16 -10.12
N TRP A 217 -4.27 13.29 -9.51
CA TRP A 217 -5.13 14.46 -9.59
C TRP A 217 -4.55 15.76 -8.98
N PHE A 218 -3.52 15.68 -8.11
CA PHE A 218 -2.79 16.87 -7.63
C PHE A 218 -2.00 17.59 -8.74
N LEU A 219 -1.59 16.87 -9.78
CA LEU A 219 -0.82 17.39 -10.90
C LEU A 219 -1.60 17.33 -12.23
N ASP A 220 -2.93 17.19 -12.17
CA ASP A 220 -3.83 17.22 -13.33
C ASP A 220 -4.03 18.65 -13.86
N GLN A 221 -2.91 19.35 -14.02
CA GLN A 221 -2.82 20.64 -14.66
C GLN A 221 -1.73 20.58 -15.74
N LYS A 222 -1.79 21.49 -16.71
CA LYS A 222 -0.88 21.50 -17.87
C LYS A 222 0.58 21.34 -17.45
N ASP A 223 1.09 22.22 -16.58
CA ASP A 223 2.50 22.22 -16.15
C ASP A 223 2.89 20.93 -15.40
N GLY A 224 1.97 20.35 -14.64
CA GLY A 224 2.18 19.10 -13.94
C GLY A 224 2.28 17.92 -14.90
N MET A 225 1.37 17.84 -15.86
CA MET A 225 1.34 16.76 -16.88
C MET A 225 2.52 16.84 -17.84
N GLU A 226 2.98 18.06 -18.20
CA GLU A 226 4.13 18.24 -19.07
C GLU A 226 5.47 17.88 -18.40
N LYS A 227 5.55 17.92 -17.06
CA LYS A 227 6.76 17.56 -16.29
C LYS A 227 6.89 16.07 -16.00
N GLN A 228 5.81 15.37 -16.02
CA GLN A 228 5.75 13.94 -15.74
C GLN A 228 5.64 13.10 -17.01
#